data_70942f6a5f4c5cf38d8b315e48236606
#
_entry.id   70942f6a5f4c5cf38d8b315e48236606
#
_cell.length_a   1.000
_cell.length_b   1.000
_cell.length_c   1.000
_cell.angle_alpha   90.00
_cell.angle_beta   90.00
_cell.angle_gamma   90.00
#
_symmetry.space_group_name_H-M   'P 1'
#
loop_
_entity.id
_entity.type
_entity.pdbx_description
1 polymer ?
#
loop_
_entity_poly.entity_id
_entity_poly.type
_entity_poly.pdbx_seq_one_letter_code
_entity_poly.pdbx_strand_id
1 'polypeptide(L)'
;MPIGDMLLRSVDDTQINTVFPNTFKEYKKWDKEKDELPPEEVFRALFEELAYGEKVQVGRALTRMNYSKSGWKSLIKKTSRAIKKAVKKNEFPDSYKDFLITANEKWADPTFWYAMGQMVNNQTPIYYYNAIDMTYDQDQNVIRQEENRRVYVQTWIKTLKVSVYVTFFCLILGFPVAHLLANLPLRYSNLLMIFVLLPFWTSLLVRTTAWIVMLQQQGVINGVLVWIGVLSDDGRLSMVYNETGTLIAMTQILLPFMILPLYSVMRVIPKSHMRAAQNLGAKPAMAFWRVYLPQTIPGMSAGGLLVFVLAIGYFITPKLVGGKDGKLIGSWIAYHLKTTLNWGLCAALGAILLGVMLIFYWLYNKIVGIDNIKLG
;
A
#
# COMPACT_ATOMS: atom_id res chain seq x y z
N MET A 1 -8.23 -20.16 -1.14
CA MET A 1 -7.92 -19.38 0.07
C MET A 1 -7.59 -17.94 -0.36
N PRO A 2 -8.12 -16.88 0.28
CA PRO A 2 -7.98 -15.50 -0.22
C PRO A 2 -6.53 -15.03 -0.42
N ILE A 3 -5.62 -15.40 0.50
CA ILE A 3 -4.19 -15.06 0.40
C ILE A 3 -3.52 -15.82 -0.76
N GLY A 4 -3.85 -17.11 -0.94
CA GLY A 4 -3.34 -17.90 -2.05
C GLY A 4 -3.77 -17.34 -3.40
N ASP A 5 -5.04 -16.93 -3.55
CA ASP A 5 -5.54 -16.28 -4.77
C ASP A 5 -4.84 -14.95 -5.04
N MET A 6 -4.56 -14.17 -3.98
CA MET A 6 -3.82 -12.92 -4.10
C MET A 6 -2.38 -13.20 -4.62
N LEU A 7 -1.69 -14.19 -4.06
CA LEU A 7 -0.34 -14.55 -4.48
C LEU A 7 -0.32 -15.07 -5.93
N LEU A 8 -1.30 -15.88 -6.34
CA LEU A 8 -1.44 -16.32 -7.72
C LEU A 8 -1.70 -15.16 -8.66
N ARG A 9 -2.61 -14.25 -8.32
CA ARG A 9 -2.93 -13.05 -9.12
C ARG A 9 -1.74 -12.08 -9.26
N SER A 10 -0.79 -12.11 -8.33
CA SER A 10 0.39 -11.25 -8.37
C SER A 10 1.38 -11.62 -9.48
N VAL A 11 1.25 -12.80 -10.04
CA VAL A 11 2.07 -13.30 -11.16
C VAL A 11 1.23 -13.69 -12.39
N ASP A 12 -0.10 -13.63 -12.29
CA ASP A 12 -1.02 -14.09 -13.33
C ASP A 12 -1.26 -13.03 -14.41
N ASP A 13 -0.98 -13.38 -15.66
CA ASP A 13 -1.25 -12.56 -16.86
C ASP A 13 -2.12 -13.31 -17.89
N THR A 14 -2.86 -14.33 -17.45
CA THR A 14 -3.70 -15.17 -18.33
C THR A 14 -4.79 -14.37 -19.04
N GLN A 15 -5.25 -13.25 -18.48
CA GLN A 15 -6.32 -12.42 -19.08
C GLN A 15 -5.98 -11.92 -20.49
N ILE A 16 -4.72 -11.65 -20.79
CA ILE A 16 -4.32 -11.18 -22.12
C ILE A 16 -4.23 -12.35 -23.08
N ASN A 17 -3.68 -13.48 -22.61
CA ASN A 17 -3.55 -14.70 -23.42
C ASN A 17 -4.89 -15.30 -23.82
N THR A 18 -5.94 -15.12 -23.00
CA THR A 18 -7.31 -15.55 -23.36
C THR A 18 -7.96 -14.68 -24.44
N VAL A 19 -7.49 -13.44 -24.61
CA VAL A 19 -8.03 -12.50 -25.61
C VAL A 19 -7.28 -12.58 -26.93
N PHE A 20 -5.97 -12.86 -26.90
CA PHE A 20 -5.08 -12.93 -28.06
C PHE A 20 -4.34 -14.25 -28.17
N PRO A 21 -5.03 -15.43 -28.12
CA PRO A 21 -4.36 -16.72 -28.09
C PRO A 21 -3.61 -17.04 -29.37
N ASN A 22 -4.19 -16.75 -30.55
CA ASN A 22 -3.59 -17.01 -31.84
C ASN A 22 -2.46 -16.01 -32.15
N THR A 23 -2.67 -14.74 -31.83
CA THR A 23 -1.62 -13.71 -31.96
C THR A 23 -0.38 -14.11 -31.19
N PHE A 24 -0.50 -14.59 -29.93
CA PHE A 24 0.66 -15.01 -29.15
C PHE A 24 1.26 -16.34 -29.60
N LYS A 25 0.44 -17.23 -30.14
CA LYS A 25 0.95 -18.48 -30.75
C LYS A 25 1.86 -18.19 -31.94
N GLU A 26 1.43 -17.32 -32.83
CA GLU A 26 2.24 -16.92 -33.99
C GLU A 26 3.41 -16.01 -33.58
N TYR A 27 3.24 -15.12 -32.60
CA TYR A 27 4.29 -14.27 -32.07
C TYR A 27 5.50 -15.09 -31.54
N LYS A 28 5.28 -16.24 -30.92
CA LYS A 28 6.37 -17.13 -30.43
C LYS A 28 7.28 -17.66 -31.55
N LYS A 29 6.82 -17.65 -32.78
CA LYS A 29 7.60 -18.11 -33.94
C LYS A 29 8.44 -16.99 -34.54
N TRP A 30 8.24 -15.74 -34.12
CA TRP A 30 8.97 -14.60 -34.64
C TRP A 30 10.42 -14.56 -34.17
N ASP A 31 11.34 -14.54 -35.14
CA ASP A 31 12.76 -14.35 -34.89
C ASP A 31 13.10 -12.85 -34.91
N LYS A 32 13.28 -12.31 -33.72
CA LYS A 32 13.52 -10.88 -33.51
C LYS A 32 14.90 -10.40 -33.97
N GLU A 33 15.85 -11.34 -34.16
CA GLU A 33 17.19 -11.01 -34.64
C GLU A 33 17.24 -10.88 -36.17
N LYS A 34 16.30 -11.52 -36.86
CA LYS A 34 16.23 -11.48 -38.34
C LYS A 34 15.27 -10.40 -38.87
N ASP A 35 14.14 -10.22 -38.20
CA ASP A 35 13.09 -9.37 -38.69
C ASP A 35 12.75 -8.28 -37.67
N GLU A 36 12.78 -7.03 -38.11
CA GLU A 36 12.45 -5.86 -37.27
C GLU A 36 10.98 -5.82 -36.83
N LEU A 37 10.09 -6.38 -37.66
CA LEU A 37 8.64 -6.50 -37.36
C LEU A 37 8.21 -7.97 -37.43
N PRO A 38 7.13 -8.34 -36.72
CA PRO A 38 6.57 -9.69 -36.79
C PRO A 38 6.16 -10.10 -38.21
N PRO A 39 6.12 -11.41 -38.49
CA PRO A 39 5.65 -11.93 -39.76
C PRO A 39 4.15 -11.69 -39.96
N GLU A 40 3.70 -11.77 -41.21
CA GLU A 40 2.31 -11.48 -41.65
C GLU A 40 1.25 -12.27 -40.87
N GLU A 41 1.59 -13.50 -40.44
CA GLU A 41 0.71 -14.39 -39.68
C GLU A 41 0.31 -13.78 -38.32
N VAL A 42 1.21 -13.02 -37.68
CA VAL A 42 0.93 -12.34 -36.40
C VAL A 42 -0.08 -11.20 -36.62
N PHE A 43 0.10 -10.42 -37.69
CA PHE A 43 -0.82 -9.34 -38.03
C PHE A 43 -2.20 -9.88 -38.42
N ARG A 44 -2.24 -10.99 -39.15
CA ARG A 44 -3.48 -11.68 -39.49
C ARG A 44 -4.22 -12.18 -38.25
N ALA A 45 -3.52 -12.89 -37.36
CA ALA A 45 -4.12 -13.39 -36.12
C ALA A 45 -4.70 -12.25 -35.28
N LEU A 46 -3.95 -11.15 -35.14
CA LEU A 46 -4.40 -9.95 -34.41
C LEU A 46 -5.62 -9.31 -35.07
N PHE A 47 -5.67 -9.24 -36.39
CA PHE A 47 -6.82 -8.75 -37.12
C PHE A 47 -8.07 -9.57 -36.83
N GLU A 48 -7.98 -10.90 -36.94
CA GLU A 48 -9.09 -11.83 -36.70
C GLU A 48 -9.60 -11.73 -35.26
N GLU A 49 -8.71 -11.70 -34.27
CA GLU A 49 -9.06 -11.58 -32.85
C GLU A 49 -9.69 -10.22 -32.50
N LEU A 50 -9.27 -9.14 -33.16
CA LEU A 50 -9.89 -7.82 -32.98
C LEU A 50 -11.22 -7.66 -33.75
N ALA A 51 -11.41 -8.41 -34.84
CA ALA A 51 -12.64 -8.42 -35.62
C ALA A 51 -13.78 -9.09 -34.85
N TYR A 52 -13.51 -10.26 -34.28
CA TYR A 52 -14.50 -11.17 -33.70
C TYR A 52 -14.48 -11.24 -32.18
N GLY A 53 -13.46 -10.69 -31.52
CA GLY A 53 -13.31 -10.73 -30.06
C GLY A 53 -14.41 -9.95 -29.30
N GLU A 54 -14.77 -10.45 -28.13
CA GLU A 54 -15.74 -9.78 -27.25
C GLU A 54 -15.22 -8.42 -26.76
N LYS A 55 -16.00 -7.37 -26.95
CA LYS A 55 -15.63 -5.99 -26.61
C LYS A 55 -15.20 -5.81 -25.15
N VAL A 56 -15.85 -6.54 -24.21
CA VAL A 56 -15.57 -6.42 -22.76
C VAL A 56 -14.22 -7.04 -22.42
N GLN A 57 -13.92 -8.21 -22.96
CA GLN A 57 -12.66 -8.91 -22.73
C GLN A 57 -11.49 -8.15 -23.34
N VAL A 58 -11.63 -7.71 -24.59
CA VAL A 58 -10.67 -6.83 -25.27
C VAL A 58 -10.43 -5.56 -24.45
N GLY A 59 -11.48 -4.92 -23.92
CA GLY A 59 -11.36 -3.71 -23.11
C GLY A 59 -10.54 -3.91 -21.81
N ARG A 60 -10.67 -5.07 -21.17
CA ARG A 60 -9.88 -5.43 -19.98
C ARG A 60 -8.41 -5.69 -20.33
N ALA A 61 -8.14 -6.48 -21.38
CA ALA A 61 -6.81 -6.73 -21.87
C ALA A 61 -6.10 -5.42 -22.25
N LEU A 62 -6.77 -4.50 -22.95
CA LEU A 62 -6.23 -3.18 -23.29
C LEU A 62 -5.84 -2.33 -22.09
N THR A 63 -6.62 -2.39 -21.04
CA THR A 63 -6.28 -1.69 -19.81
C THR A 63 -4.97 -2.22 -19.23
N ARG A 64 -4.82 -3.53 -19.22
CA ARG A 64 -3.59 -4.20 -18.76
C ARG A 64 -2.39 -3.88 -19.66
N MET A 65 -2.54 -3.99 -20.98
CA MET A 65 -1.49 -3.68 -21.96
C MET A 65 -1.00 -2.22 -21.82
N ASN A 66 -1.91 -1.28 -21.55
CA ASN A 66 -1.58 0.12 -21.40
C ASN A 66 -0.75 0.44 -20.13
N TYR A 67 -0.66 -0.50 -19.17
CA TYR A 67 0.25 -0.37 -18.02
C TYR A 67 1.69 -0.73 -18.38
N SER A 68 1.92 -1.66 -19.30
CA SER A 68 3.28 -2.00 -19.74
C SER A 68 3.86 -0.90 -20.64
N LYS A 69 3.07 -0.40 -21.60
CA LYS A 69 3.46 0.73 -22.46
C LYS A 69 2.24 1.61 -22.71
N SER A 70 2.40 2.93 -22.53
CA SER A 70 1.33 3.88 -22.80
C SER A 70 1.00 3.94 -24.32
N GLY A 71 -0.27 4.07 -24.63
CA GLY A 71 -0.72 4.20 -26.02
C GLY A 71 -1.44 2.98 -26.60
N TRP A 72 -1.37 1.81 -25.98
CA TRP A 72 -2.10 0.61 -26.40
C TRP A 72 -3.60 0.85 -26.58
N LYS A 73 -4.22 1.55 -25.63
CA LYS A 73 -5.67 1.81 -25.67
C LYS A 73 -6.09 2.62 -26.87
N SER A 74 -5.31 3.62 -27.29
CA SER A 74 -5.58 4.43 -28.49
C SER A 74 -5.29 3.64 -29.76
N LEU A 75 -4.18 2.91 -29.78
CA LEU A 75 -3.73 2.07 -30.88
C LEU A 75 -4.81 1.04 -31.24
N ILE A 76 -5.16 0.16 -30.32
CA ILE A 76 -6.13 -0.90 -30.55
C ILE A 76 -7.55 -0.35 -30.83
N LYS A 77 -7.96 0.76 -30.18
CA LYS A 77 -9.27 1.36 -30.48
C LYS A 77 -9.37 1.87 -31.92
N LYS A 78 -8.34 2.55 -32.43
CA LYS A 78 -8.30 3.01 -33.84
C LYS A 78 -8.33 1.80 -34.78
N THR A 79 -7.44 0.85 -34.55
CA THR A 79 -7.32 -0.39 -35.33
C THR A 79 -8.63 -1.18 -35.35
N SER A 80 -9.21 -1.45 -34.18
CA SER A 80 -10.49 -2.17 -34.09
C SER A 80 -11.66 -1.47 -34.82
N ARG A 81 -11.66 -0.12 -34.87
CA ARG A 81 -12.64 0.62 -35.66
C ARG A 81 -12.41 0.42 -37.16
N ALA A 82 -11.16 0.48 -37.64
CA ALA A 82 -10.80 0.26 -39.02
C ALA A 82 -11.17 -1.16 -39.46
N ILE A 83 -10.80 -2.16 -38.68
CA ILE A 83 -11.11 -3.58 -38.90
C ILE A 83 -12.63 -3.79 -39.00
N LYS A 84 -13.41 -3.29 -38.03
CA LYS A 84 -14.87 -3.46 -38.05
C LYS A 84 -15.54 -2.78 -39.24
N LYS A 85 -14.96 -1.67 -39.76
CA LYS A 85 -15.44 -1.02 -40.97
C LYS A 85 -15.15 -1.87 -42.20
N ALA A 86 -13.95 -2.47 -42.29
CA ALA A 86 -13.56 -3.35 -43.41
C ALA A 86 -14.39 -4.64 -43.41
N VAL A 87 -14.54 -5.31 -42.25
CA VAL A 87 -15.39 -6.51 -42.12
C VAL A 87 -16.84 -6.23 -42.49
N LYS A 88 -17.39 -5.07 -42.11
CA LYS A 88 -18.77 -4.69 -42.42
C LYS A 88 -19.00 -4.48 -43.94
N LYS A 89 -17.95 -4.14 -44.67
CA LYS A 89 -17.96 -3.97 -46.12
C LYS A 89 -17.55 -5.22 -46.88
N ASN A 90 -17.21 -6.31 -46.21
CA ASN A 90 -16.57 -7.51 -46.81
C ASN A 90 -15.26 -7.20 -47.56
N GLU A 91 -14.54 -6.13 -47.17
CA GLU A 91 -13.26 -5.74 -47.76
C GLU A 91 -12.15 -6.36 -46.89
N PHE A 92 -11.62 -7.52 -47.28
CA PHE A 92 -10.47 -8.14 -46.63
C PHE A 92 -9.18 -7.68 -47.30
N PRO A 93 -8.14 -7.30 -46.53
CA PRO A 93 -6.89 -6.82 -47.08
C PRO A 93 -6.05 -7.96 -47.68
N ASP A 94 -5.31 -7.69 -48.75
CA ASP A 94 -4.30 -8.61 -49.29
C ASP A 94 -3.10 -8.74 -48.37
N SER A 95 -2.70 -7.66 -47.68
CA SER A 95 -1.71 -7.63 -46.60
C SER A 95 -2.31 -7.08 -45.31
N TYR A 96 -2.36 -7.89 -44.28
CA TYR A 96 -2.81 -7.51 -42.91
C TYR A 96 -1.82 -6.56 -42.26
N LYS A 97 -0.52 -6.71 -42.53
CA LYS A 97 0.54 -5.84 -42.03
C LYS A 97 0.33 -4.41 -42.54
N ASP A 98 0.20 -4.23 -43.86
CA ASP A 98 0.02 -2.92 -44.43
C ASP A 98 -1.32 -2.27 -44.03
N PHE A 99 -2.37 -3.08 -43.89
CA PHE A 99 -3.65 -2.61 -43.38
C PHE A 99 -3.55 -2.08 -41.93
N LEU A 100 -2.89 -2.82 -41.01
CA LEU A 100 -2.77 -2.38 -39.63
C LEU A 100 -1.88 -1.15 -39.49
N ILE A 101 -0.77 -1.08 -40.25
CA ILE A 101 0.13 0.09 -40.31
C ILE A 101 -0.62 1.32 -40.84
N THR A 102 -1.41 1.17 -41.90
CA THR A 102 -2.25 2.26 -42.46
C THR A 102 -3.32 2.71 -41.46
N ALA A 103 -3.92 1.78 -40.70
CA ALA A 103 -4.89 2.12 -39.66
C ALA A 103 -4.24 2.89 -38.50
N ASN A 104 -2.98 2.61 -38.18
CA ASN A 104 -2.20 3.35 -37.21
C ASN A 104 -0.68 3.08 -37.36
N GLU A 105 0.08 4.13 -37.64
CA GLU A 105 1.54 4.11 -37.87
C GLU A 105 2.34 3.44 -36.71
N LYS A 106 1.79 3.42 -35.49
CA LYS A 106 2.44 2.77 -34.33
C LYS A 106 2.62 1.26 -34.48
N TRP A 107 1.94 0.62 -35.44
CA TRP A 107 2.17 -0.79 -35.75
C TRP A 107 3.49 -1.03 -36.50
N ALA A 108 4.06 0.02 -37.07
CA ALA A 108 5.42 -0.01 -37.65
C ALA A 108 6.51 0.22 -36.58
N ASP A 109 6.15 0.58 -35.33
CA ASP A 109 7.12 0.75 -34.24
C ASP A 109 7.37 -0.60 -33.54
N PRO A 110 8.59 -1.19 -33.66
CA PRO A 110 8.94 -2.47 -33.05
C PRO A 110 8.76 -2.50 -31.53
N THR A 111 8.85 -1.34 -30.88
CA THR A 111 8.74 -1.24 -29.42
C THR A 111 7.37 -1.66 -28.87
N PHE A 112 6.29 -1.53 -29.65
CA PHE A 112 4.97 -2.06 -29.28
C PHE A 112 4.94 -3.59 -29.35
N TRP A 113 5.60 -4.19 -30.33
CA TRP A 113 5.68 -5.63 -30.45
C TRP A 113 6.56 -6.25 -29.37
N TYR A 114 7.69 -5.62 -29.02
CA TYR A 114 8.49 -6.05 -27.86
C TYR A 114 7.71 -5.97 -26.56
N ALA A 115 6.94 -4.89 -26.35
CA ALA A 115 6.06 -4.78 -25.19
C ALA A 115 4.96 -5.85 -25.17
N MET A 116 4.44 -6.26 -26.34
CA MET A 116 3.49 -7.36 -26.46
C MET A 116 4.15 -8.70 -26.06
N GLY A 117 5.41 -8.90 -26.45
CA GLY A 117 6.18 -10.11 -26.11
C GLY A 117 6.37 -10.35 -24.61
N GLN A 118 6.37 -9.28 -23.81
CA GLN A 118 6.44 -9.40 -22.34
C GLN A 118 5.17 -10.02 -21.73
N MET A 119 4.09 -10.10 -22.50
CA MET A 119 2.77 -10.58 -22.06
C MET A 119 2.43 -11.97 -22.64
N VAL A 120 3.34 -12.58 -23.38
CA VAL A 120 3.13 -13.88 -24.03
C VAL A 120 3.05 -15.03 -23.02
N ASN A 121 3.68 -14.87 -21.86
CA ASN A 121 3.66 -15.88 -20.80
C ASN A 121 2.48 -15.64 -19.84
N ASN A 122 1.83 -16.75 -19.46
CA ASN A 122 0.74 -16.71 -18.50
C ASN A 122 1.17 -16.26 -17.09
N GLN A 123 2.44 -16.38 -16.77
CA GLN A 123 3.03 -15.95 -15.50
C GLN A 123 4.12 -14.92 -15.75
N THR A 124 4.10 -13.85 -14.99
CA THR A 124 5.05 -12.75 -15.12
C THR A 124 5.43 -12.17 -13.76
N PRO A 125 6.71 -11.92 -13.49
CA PRO A 125 7.14 -11.20 -12.30
C PRO A 125 7.05 -9.68 -12.44
N ILE A 126 6.59 -9.14 -13.57
CA ILE A 126 6.60 -7.71 -13.89
C ILE A 126 5.85 -6.86 -12.85
N TYR A 127 4.82 -7.41 -12.21
CA TYR A 127 4.08 -6.70 -11.17
C TYR A 127 4.93 -6.45 -9.93
N TYR A 128 5.81 -7.39 -9.57
CA TYR A 128 6.78 -7.22 -8.48
C TYR A 128 7.84 -6.19 -8.84
N TYR A 129 8.36 -6.23 -10.08
CA TYR A 129 9.30 -5.20 -10.54
C TYR A 129 8.65 -3.82 -10.54
N ASN A 130 7.43 -3.69 -11.05
CA ASN A 130 6.70 -2.43 -11.01
C ASN A 130 6.44 -1.93 -9.59
N ALA A 131 6.20 -2.84 -8.63
CA ALA A 131 5.96 -2.50 -7.23
C ALA A 131 7.20 -1.94 -6.50
N ILE A 132 8.40 -2.05 -7.13
CA ILE A 132 9.68 -1.49 -6.65
C ILE A 132 10.30 -0.52 -7.65
N ASP A 133 9.48 0.12 -8.50
CA ASP A 133 9.87 1.10 -9.51
C ASP A 133 10.86 0.56 -10.56
N MET A 134 10.77 -0.73 -10.88
CA MET A 134 11.50 -1.39 -11.97
C MET A 134 10.57 -1.81 -13.10
N THR A 135 11.10 -2.00 -14.30
CA THR A 135 10.38 -2.49 -15.48
C THR A 135 11.34 -3.25 -16.40
N TYR A 136 10.81 -3.84 -17.46
CA TYR A 136 11.63 -4.43 -18.50
C TYR A 136 11.95 -3.42 -19.61
N ASP A 137 13.17 -3.46 -20.12
CA ASP A 137 13.61 -2.83 -21.36
C ASP A 137 13.17 -3.66 -22.59
N GLN A 138 13.52 -3.19 -23.80
CA GLN A 138 13.23 -3.87 -25.07
C GLN A 138 13.87 -5.26 -25.12
N ASP A 139 15.07 -5.41 -24.55
CA ASP A 139 15.85 -6.65 -24.48
C ASP A 139 15.48 -7.54 -23.29
N GLN A 140 14.35 -7.28 -22.61
CA GLN A 140 13.89 -7.96 -21.40
C GLN A 140 14.82 -7.84 -20.18
N ASN A 141 15.76 -6.90 -20.19
CA ASN A 141 16.57 -6.60 -19.02
C ASN A 141 15.77 -5.78 -18.01
N VAL A 142 16.00 -6.04 -16.73
CA VAL A 142 15.34 -5.30 -15.64
C VAL A 142 16.02 -3.94 -15.48
N ILE A 143 15.30 -2.88 -15.77
CA ILE A 143 15.75 -1.49 -15.64
C ILE A 143 14.88 -0.70 -14.66
N ARG A 144 15.39 0.42 -14.17
CA ARG A 144 14.57 1.37 -13.38
C ARG A 144 13.57 2.07 -14.29
N GLN A 145 12.36 2.27 -13.77
CA GLN A 145 11.34 3.06 -14.47
C GLN A 145 11.80 4.52 -14.66
N GLU A 146 11.20 5.22 -15.62
CA GLU A 146 11.38 6.65 -15.81
C GLU A 146 11.08 7.42 -14.51
N GLU A 147 11.79 8.50 -14.25
CA GLU A 147 11.71 9.26 -12.99
C GLU A 147 10.29 9.70 -12.64
N ASN A 148 9.51 10.10 -13.64
CA ASN A 148 8.11 10.51 -13.50
C ASN A 148 7.15 9.37 -13.06
N ARG A 149 7.58 8.10 -13.15
CA ARG A 149 6.82 6.91 -12.77
C ARG A 149 7.29 6.28 -11.48
N ARG A 150 8.40 6.74 -10.91
CA ARG A 150 8.98 6.20 -9.66
C ARG A 150 8.22 6.74 -8.45
N VAL A 151 7.24 5.99 -7.98
CA VAL A 151 6.40 6.40 -6.84
C VAL A 151 6.37 5.37 -5.70
N TYR A 152 6.67 4.10 -6.01
CA TYR A 152 6.46 3.03 -5.03
C TYR A 152 7.57 2.94 -4.00
N VAL A 153 8.85 2.99 -4.40
CA VAL A 153 9.98 2.91 -3.46
C VAL A 153 9.93 4.05 -2.44
N GLN A 154 9.68 5.27 -2.88
CA GLN A 154 9.52 6.41 -1.96
C GLN A 154 8.31 6.22 -1.04
N THR A 155 7.21 5.69 -1.57
CA THR A 155 6.02 5.41 -0.77
C THR A 155 6.26 4.28 0.24
N TRP A 156 7.05 3.24 -0.10
CA TRP A 156 7.45 2.19 0.83
C TRP A 156 8.25 2.76 2.01
N ILE A 157 9.31 3.53 1.71
CA ILE A 157 10.13 4.18 2.75
C ILE A 157 9.26 5.08 3.63
N LYS A 158 8.37 5.87 3.03
CA LYS A 158 7.45 6.74 3.74
C LYS A 158 6.49 5.96 4.64
N THR A 159 5.92 4.86 4.14
CA THR A 159 5.00 4.02 4.91
C THR A 159 5.69 3.46 6.15
N LEU A 160 6.91 2.94 6.00
CA LEU A 160 7.71 2.44 7.13
C LEU A 160 8.03 3.56 8.13
N LYS A 161 8.51 4.72 7.65
CA LYS A 161 8.80 5.91 8.46
C LYS A 161 7.59 6.35 9.28
N VAL A 162 6.44 6.54 8.64
CA VAL A 162 5.20 6.95 9.30
C VAL A 162 4.75 5.90 10.32
N SER A 163 4.81 4.60 9.98
CA SER A 163 4.42 3.53 10.92
C SER A 163 5.30 3.50 12.16
N VAL A 164 6.60 3.70 12.02
CA VAL A 164 7.54 3.81 13.16
C VAL A 164 7.21 5.03 14.01
N TYR A 165 7.00 6.20 13.40
CA TYR A 165 6.68 7.41 14.15
C TYR A 165 5.34 7.30 14.88
N VAL A 166 4.30 6.78 14.24
CA VAL A 166 3.01 6.53 14.89
C VAL A 166 3.16 5.59 16.08
N THR A 167 3.91 4.51 15.92
CA THR A 167 4.16 3.56 17.01
C THR A 167 4.92 4.22 18.18
N PHE A 168 5.93 5.01 17.86
CA PHE A 168 6.69 5.76 18.85
C PHE A 168 5.83 6.78 19.61
N PHE A 169 5.03 7.58 18.91
CA PHE A 169 4.12 8.53 19.57
C PHE A 169 3.02 7.83 20.37
N CYS A 170 2.47 6.73 19.86
CA CYS A 170 1.53 5.91 20.63
C CYS A 170 2.17 5.36 21.91
N LEU A 171 3.44 4.97 21.88
CA LEU A 171 4.14 4.51 23.07
C LEU A 171 4.37 5.63 24.08
N ILE A 172 4.85 6.78 23.63
CA ILE A 172 5.10 7.95 24.51
C ILE A 172 3.81 8.43 25.18
N LEU A 173 2.72 8.52 24.42
CA LEU A 173 1.43 8.99 24.95
C LEU A 173 0.68 7.89 25.71
N GLY A 174 0.75 6.65 25.22
CA GLY A 174 0.04 5.51 25.80
C GLY A 174 0.64 5.01 27.11
N PHE A 175 1.97 5.09 27.26
CA PHE A 175 2.65 4.61 28.46
C PHE A 175 2.18 5.34 29.73
N PRO A 176 2.19 6.69 29.81
CA PRO A 176 1.70 7.41 30.99
C PRO A 176 0.23 7.12 31.29
N VAL A 177 -0.61 7.03 30.24
CA VAL A 177 -2.04 6.73 30.40
C VAL A 177 -2.23 5.31 30.93
N ALA A 178 -1.55 4.31 30.37
CA ALA A 178 -1.63 2.93 30.84
C ALA A 178 -1.11 2.80 32.28
N HIS A 179 -0.01 3.51 32.62
CA HIS A 179 0.55 3.55 33.97
C HIS A 179 -0.44 4.14 34.98
N LEU A 180 -1.07 5.26 34.62
CA LEU A 180 -2.13 5.88 35.44
C LEU A 180 -3.27 4.89 35.67
N LEU A 181 -3.81 4.29 34.61
CA LEU A 181 -4.89 3.32 34.67
C LEU A 181 -4.55 2.11 35.56
N ALA A 182 -3.33 1.59 35.45
CA ALA A 182 -2.88 0.43 36.20
C ALA A 182 -2.74 0.69 37.73
N ASN A 183 -2.44 1.93 38.12
CA ASN A 183 -2.21 2.32 39.51
C ASN A 183 -3.43 2.88 40.22
N LEU A 184 -4.45 3.32 39.50
CA LEU A 184 -5.69 3.83 40.08
C LEU A 184 -6.56 2.71 40.69
N PRO A 185 -7.42 3.06 41.69
CA PRO A 185 -8.48 2.17 42.16
C PRO A 185 -9.40 1.76 40.99
N LEU A 186 -9.91 0.53 41.00
CA LEU A 186 -10.69 -0.07 39.94
C LEU A 186 -11.84 0.84 39.46
N ARG A 187 -12.52 1.51 40.36
CA ARG A 187 -13.66 2.41 40.04
C ARG A 187 -13.25 3.51 39.09
N TYR A 188 -12.13 4.17 39.34
CA TYR A 188 -11.62 5.28 38.50
C TYR A 188 -10.92 4.75 37.25
N SER A 189 -10.18 3.65 37.38
CA SER A 189 -9.53 2.99 36.26
C SER A 189 -10.57 2.56 35.20
N ASN A 190 -11.67 1.93 35.61
CA ASN A 190 -12.73 1.51 34.70
C ASN A 190 -13.41 2.70 34.01
N LEU A 191 -13.67 3.78 34.76
CA LEU A 191 -14.26 4.99 34.18
C LEU A 191 -13.33 5.60 33.11
N LEU A 192 -12.05 5.75 33.40
CA LEU A 192 -11.08 6.28 32.44
C LEU A 192 -10.86 5.32 31.25
N MET A 193 -10.95 4.00 31.48
CA MET A 193 -10.89 3.03 30.39
C MET A 193 -12.03 3.18 29.40
N ILE A 194 -13.23 3.57 29.86
CA ILE A 194 -14.35 3.90 28.96
C ILE A 194 -13.97 5.05 28.03
N PHE A 195 -13.32 6.10 28.51
CA PHE A 195 -12.86 7.22 27.67
C PHE A 195 -11.78 6.79 26.67
N VAL A 196 -10.88 5.87 27.03
CA VAL A 196 -9.89 5.30 26.10
C VAL A 196 -10.57 4.51 24.99
N LEU A 197 -11.64 3.76 25.32
CA LEU A 197 -12.36 2.90 24.37
C LEU A 197 -13.46 3.64 23.61
N LEU A 198 -13.92 4.79 24.09
CA LEU A 198 -15.00 5.57 23.47
C LEU A 198 -14.78 5.81 21.95
N PRO A 199 -13.57 6.10 21.48
CA PRO A 199 -13.32 6.22 20.04
C PRO A 199 -13.72 4.98 19.23
N PHE A 200 -13.74 3.77 19.77
CA PHE A 200 -14.13 2.56 19.02
C PHE A 200 -15.62 2.52 18.67
N TRP A 201 -16.46 3.22 19.43
CA TRP A 201 -17.90 3.29 19.18
C TRP A 201 -18.26 4.35 18.12
N THR A 202 -17.29 5.17 17.70
CA THR A 202 -17.49 6.16 16.65
C THR A 202 -16.97 5.66 15.31
N SER A 203 -17.64 6.04 14.22
CA SER A 203 -17.20 5.70 12.87
C SER A 203 -15.80 6.27 12.59
N LEU A 204 -14.97 5.47 11.91
CA LEU A 204 -13.64 5.89 11.46
C LEU A 204 -13.71 7.16 10.58
N LEU A 205 -14.70 7.23 9.68
CA LEU A 205 -14.88 8.40 8.81
C LEU A 205 -15.20 9.65 9.62
N VAL A 206 -16.11 9.55 10.59
CA VAL A 206 -16.47 10.67 11.48
C VAL A 206 -15.24 11.16 12.24
N ARG A 207 -14.45 10.26 12.83
CA ARG A 207 -13.20 10.61 13.52
C ARG A 207 -12.22 11.32 12.59
N THR A 208 -12.02 10.75 11.40
CA THR A 208 -11.07 11.32 10.43
C THR A 208 -11.52 12.70 9.97
N THR A 209 -12.83 12.91 9.73
CA THR A 209 -13.38 14.21 9.37
C THR A 209 -13.26 15.21 10.52
N ALA A 210 -13.50 14.78 11.76
CA ALA A 210 -13.29 15.64 12.94
C ALA A 210 -11.82 16.10 13.03
N TRP A 211 -10.85 15.22 12.75
CA TRP A 211 -9.43 15.60 12.69
C TRP A 211 -9.13 16.59 11.59
N ILE A 212 -9.75 16.47 10.40
CA ILE A 212 -9.61 17.47 9.34
C ILE A 212 -10.05 18.85 9.85
N VAL A 213 -11.22 18.93 10.49
CA VAL A 213 -11.75 20.20 11.02
C VAL A 213 -10.86 20.77 12.14
N MET A 214 -10.40 19.91 13.06
CA MET A 214 -9.55 20.35 14.19
C MET A 214 -8.17 20.85 13.74
N LEU A 215 -7.59 20.25 12.70
CA LEU A 215 -6.25 20.54 12.21
C LEU A 215 -6.19 21.65 11.15
N GLN A 216 -7.32 22.18 10.70
CA GLN A 216 -7.36 23.32 9.76
C GLN A 216 -6.62 24.55 10.33
N GLN A 217 -6.14 25.44 9.46
CA GLN A 217 -5.47 26.67 9.89
C GLN A 217 -6.34 27.50 10.85
N GLN A 218 -7.63 27.59 10.59
CA GLN A 218 -8.60 28.24 11.47
C GLN A 218 -9.30 27.23 12.41
N GLY A 219 -8.74 26.04 12.56
CA GLY A 219 -9.29 24.99 13.41
C GLY A 219 -8.97 25.19 14.89
N VAL A 220 -9.61 24.35 15.71
CA VAL A 220 -9.55 24.42 17.19
C VAL A 220 -8.11 24.35 17.71
N ILE A 221 -7.27 23.48 17.16
CA ILE A 221 -5.88 23.29 17.63
C ILE A 221 -5.06 24.57 17.43
N ASN A 222 -5.09 25.16 16.24
CA ASN A 222 -4.44 26.44 16.00
C ASN A 222 -5.02 27.57 16.89
N GLY A 223 -6.34 27.60 17.05
CA GLY A 223 -6.99 28.56 17.93
C GLY A 223 -6.51 28.48 19.37
N VAL A 224 -6.36 27.27 19.91
CA VAL A 224 -5.81 27.05 21.26
C VAL A 224 -4.34 27.48 21.33
N LEU A 225 -3.51 27.14 20.33
CA LEU A 225 -2.09 27.52 20.30
C LEU A 225 -1.88 29.04 20.23
N VAL A 226 -2.73 29.75 19.51
CA VAL A 226 -2.75 31.22 19.49
C VAL A 226 -3.22 31.77 20.84
N TRP A 227 -4.28 31.22 21.41
CA TRP A 227 -4.83 31.67 22.69
C TRP A 227 -3.84 31.57 23.86
N ILE A 228 -3.04 30.46 23.90
CA ILE A 228 -1.99 30.30 24.95
C ILE A 228 -0.68 31.03 24.59
N GLY A 229 -0.63 31.78 23.47
CA GLY A 229 0.54 32.58 23.09
C GLY A 229 1.72 31.81 22.49
N VAL A 230 1.53 30.56 22.11
CA VAL A 230 2.57 29.74 21.45
C VAL A 230 2.74 30.14 19.99
N LEU A 231 1.68 30.55 19.33
CA LEU A 231 1.68 31.00 17.94
C LEU A 231 1.09 32.41 17.83
N SER A 232 1.57 33.19 16.86
CA SER A 232 0.88 34.40 16.41
C SER A 232 -0.28 34.04 15.48
N ASP A 233 -1.23 34.94 15.31
CA ASP A 233 -2.39 34.71 14.43
C ASP A 233 -1.98 34.48 12.96
N ASP A 234 -0.94 35.18 12.51
CA ASP A 234 -0.34 35.00 11.18
C ASP A 234 0.53 33.75 11.06
N GLY A 235 0.95 33.16 12.19
CA GLY A 235 1.84 31.98 12.26
C GLY A 235 1.09 30.64 12.38
N ARG A 236 -0.22 30.58 12.07
CA ARG A 236 -1.01 29.36 12.16
C ARG A 236 -0.46 28.23 11.28
N LEU A 237 -0.34 27.04 11.87
CA LEU A 237 0.26 25.88 11.23
C LEU A 237 -0.70 25.24 10.21
N SER A 238 -0.16 24.91 9.03
CA SER A 238 -0.88 24.08 8.06
C SER A 238 -0.66 22.61 8.41
N MET A 239 -1.63 22.00 9.14
CA MET A 239 -1.53 20.62 9.64
C MET A 239 -2.42 19.64 8.87
N VAL A 240 -3.21 20.10 7.88
CA VAL A 240 -4.08 19.25 7.05
C VAL A 240 -3.48 19.05 5.68
N TYR A 241 -3.77 17.92 5.06
CA TYR A 241 -3.32 17.51 3.74
C TYR A 241 -1.80 17.34 3.62
N ASN A 242 -1.14 16.95 4.72
CA ASN A 242 0.27 16.68 4.79
C ASN A 242 0.61 15.46 5.69
N GLU A 243 1.91 15.16 5.82
CA GLU A 243 2.41 14.05 6.65
C GLU A 243 2.11 14.28 8.13
N THR A 244 2.21 15.53 8.62
CA THR A 244 1.96 15.89 10.02
C THR A 244 0.54 15.58 10.44
N GLY A 245 -0.46 15.98 9.65
CA GLY A 245 -1.86 15.65 9.93
C GLY A 245 -2.10 14.14 9.93
N THR A 246 -1.45 13.42 9.03
CA THR A 246 -1.50 11.95 9.00
C THR A 246 -0.97 11.35 10.29
N LEU A 247 0.20 11.80 10.77
CA LEU A 247 0.82 11.34 12.01
C LEU A 247 -0.08 11.59 13.23
N ILE A 248 -0.61 12.80 13.37
CA ILE A 248 -1.47 13.17 14.50
C ILE A 248 -2.75 12.32 14.51
N ALA A 249 -3.46 12.27 13.38
CA ALA A 249 -4.72 11.55 13.29
C ALA A 249 -4.52 10.03 13.48
N MET A 250 -3.49 9.42 12.86
CA MET A 250 -3.20 8.01 13.03
C MET A 250 -2.78 7.67 14.46
N THR A 251 -1.96 8.51 15.09
CA THR A 251 -1.55 8.31 16.49
C THR A 251 -2.77 8.26 17.40
N GLN A 252 -3.69 9.22 17.29
CA GLN A 252 -4.89 9.21 18.13
C GLN A 252 -5.79 8.00 17.87
N ILE A 253 -5.95 7.61 16.60
CA ILE A 253 -6.80 6.47 16.22
C ILE A 253 -6.21 5.14 16.74
N LEU A 254 -4.89 5.01 16.72
CA LEU A 254 -4.19 3.77 17.12
C LEU A 254 -3.77 3.75 18.59
N LEU A 255 -3.85 4.87 19.30
CA LEU A 255 -3.47 5.00 20.70
C LEU A 255 -4.11 3.95 21.63
N PRO A 256 -5.41 3.64 21.54
CA PRO A 256 -6.00 2.60 22.39
C PRO A 256 -5.36 1.21 22.23
N PHE A 257 -4.92 0.88 21.00
CA PHE A 257 -4.25 -0.40 20.72
C PHE A 257 -2.86 -0.51 21.39
N MET A 258 -2.24 0.61 21.75
CA MET A 258 -1.04 0.67 22.56
C MET A 258 -1.38 0.59 24.05
N ILE A 259 -2.40 1.33 24.51
CA ILE A 259 -2.77 1.43 25.92
C ILE A 259 -3.23 0.07 26.48
N LEU A 260 -4.04 -0.68 25.74
CA LEU A 260 -4.64 -1.92 26.24
C LEU A 260 -3.61 -3.00 26.60
N PRO A 261 -2.64 -3.38 25.73
CA PRO A 261 -1.59 -4.33 26.10
C PRO A 261 -0.70 -3.82 27.22
N LEU A 262 -0.33 -2.53 27.20
CA LEU A 262 0.44 -1.91 28.29
C LEU A 262 -0.29 -2.01 29.63
N TYR A 263 -1.56 -1.60 29.67
CA TYR A 263 -2.40 -1.69 30.87
C TYR A 263 -2.50 -3.13 31.39
N SER A 264 -2.74 -4.09 30.51
CA SER A 264 -2.86 -5.50 30.89
C SER A 264 -1.61 -6.02 31.60
N VAL A 265 -0.42 -5.73 31.08
CA VAL A 265 0.84 -6.11 31.69
C VAL A 265 1.10 -5.31 32.99
N MET A 266 0.94 -3.98 32.97
CA MET A 266 1.21 -3.11 34.10
C MET A 266 0.32 -3.42 35.30
N ARG A 267 -0.90 -3.88 35.08
CA ARG A 267 -1.90 -4.19 36.12
C ARG A 267 -1.50 -5.37 36.99
N VAL A 268 -0.77 -6.33 36.44
CA VAL A 268 -0.34 -7.54 37.15
C VAL A 268 1.01 -7.37 37.83
N ILE A 269 1.75 -6.28 37.58
CA ILE A 269 3.04 -6.03 38.26
C ILE A 269 2.80 -5.73 39.74
N PRO A 270 3.38 -6.54 40.69
CA PRO A 270 3.19 -6.34 42.11
C PRO A 270 3.83 -5.02 42.57
N LYS A 271 3.10 -4.22 43.32
CA LYS A 271 3.64 -3.00 43.94
C LYS A 271 4.78 -3.25 44.94
N SER A 272 4.88 -4.48 45.46
CA SER A 272 5.97 -4.92 46.36
C SER A 272 7.35 -4.82 45.70
N HIS A 273 7.48 -5.03 44.37
CA HIS A 273 8.76 -4.93 43.66
C HIS A 273 9.38 -3.53 43.81
N MET A 274 8.55 -2.48 43.58
CA MET A 274 8.98 -1.09 43.74
C MET A 274 9.33 -0.76 45.20
N ARG A 275 8.52 -1.24 46.19
CA ARG A 275 8.77 -1.04 47.59
C ARG A 275 10.06 -1.74 48.07
N ALA A 276 10.29 -2.96 47.59
CA ALA A 276 11.53 -3.69 47.91
C ALA A 276 12.78 -2.94 47.39
N ALA A 277 12.76 -2.45 46.17
CA ALA A 277 13.85 -1.64 45.63
C ALA A 277 14.12 -0.37 46.46
N GLN A 278 13.05 0.32 46.89
CA GLN A 278 13.16 1.52 47.73
C GLN A 278 13.70 1.19 49.13
N ASN A 279 13.29 0.07 49.76
CA ASN A 279 13.80 -0.39 51.03
C ASN A 279 15.29 -0.74 50.98
N LEU A 280 15.79 -1.16 49.80
CA LEU A 280 17.20 -1.37 49.50
C LEU A 280 17.98 -0.08 49.18
N GLY A 281 17.37 1.09 49.38
CA GLY A 281 18.00 2.39 49.19
C GLY A 281 17.85 2.99 47.76
N ALA A 282 17.09 2.39 46.85
CA ALA A 282 16.89 2.96 45.55
C ALA A 282 15.95 4.22 45.59
N LYS A 283 16.38 5.31 44.99
CA LYS A 283 15.49 6.47 44.78
C LYS A 283 14.28 6.08 43.93
N PRO A 284 13.09 6.72 44.10
CA PRO A 284 11.87 6.37 43.34
C PRO A 284 12.06 6.32 41.83
N ALA A 285 12.78 7.29 41.24
CA ALA A 285 13.10 7.31 39.84
C ALA A 285 13.98 6.11 39.42
N MET A 286 14.98 5.76 40.22
CA MET A 286 15.85 4.61 39.93
C MET A 286 15.07 3.29 40.00
N ALA A 287 14.20 3.13 41.02
CA ALA A 287 13.33 1.97 41.14
C ALA A 287 12.38 1.84 39.95
N PHE A 288 11.84 2.97 39.47
CA PHE A 288 11.01 2.98 38.26
C PHE A 288 11.79 2.50 37.02
N TRP A 289 12.95 3.09 36.74
CA TRP A 289 13.73 2.77 35.54
C TRP A 289 14.36 1.38 35.56
N ARG A 290 14.86 0.92 36.74
CA ARG A 290 15.58 -0.36 36.85
C ARG A 290 14.70 -1.55 37.20
N VAL A 291 13.55 -1.33 37.85
CA VAL A 291 12.70 -2.42 38.31
C VAL A 291 11.36 -2.44 37.62
N TYR A 292 10.64 -1.31 37.53
CA TYR A 292 9.30 -1.28 36.99
C TYR A 292 9.31 -1.31 35.46
N LEU A 293 10.06 -0.42 34.81
CA LEU A 293 10.10 -0.28 33.37
C LEU A 293 10.46 -1.58 32.61
N PRO A 294 11.48 -2.35 33.04
CA PRO A 294 11.82 -3.63 32.42
C PRO A 294 10.67 -4.64 32.47
N GLN A 295 9.89 -4.66 33.53
CA GLN A 295 8.72 -5.54 33.66
C GLN A 295 7.56 -5.13 32.72
N THR A 296 7.57 -3.91 32.22
CA THR A 296 6.55 -3.44 31.23
C THR A 296 6.94 -3.71 29.79
N ILE A 297 8.18 -4.15 29.50
CA ILE A 297 8.66 -4.44 28.14
C ILE A 297 7.73 -5.38 27.38
N PRO A 298 7.19 -6.46 27.95
CA PRO A 298 6.26 -7.32 27.24
C PRO A 298 4.99 -6.58 26.76
N GLY A 299 4.47 -5.67 27.56
CA GLY A 299 3.32 -4.84 27.20
C GLY A 299 3.66 -3.79 26.14
N MET A 300 4.82 -3.12 26.29
CA MET A 300 5.31 -2.14 25.31
C MET A 300 5.53 -2.79 23.94
N SER A 301 6.11 -3.96 23.96
CA SER A 301 6.41 -4.68 22.73
C SER A 301 5.15 -5.24 22.07
N ALA A 302 4.22 -5.84 22.81
CA ALA A 302 2.95 -6.32 22.26
C ALA A 302 2.11 -5.16 21.67
N GLY A 303 1.98 -4.04 22.40
CA GLY A 303 1.31 -2.84 21.92
C GLY A 303 2.02 -2.22 20.72
N GLY A 304 3.36 -2.15 20.77
CA GLY A 304 4.17 -1.61 19.67
C GLY A 304 4.03 -2.42 18.38
N LEU A 305 4.09 -3.74 18.47
CA LEU A 305 3.87 -4.61 17.30
C LEU A 305 2.46 -4.43 16.73
N LEU A 306 1.44 -4.44 17.58
CA LEU A 306 0.05 -4.29 17.16
C LEU A 306 -0.17 -2.95 16.43
N VAL A 307 0.30 -1.84 17.03
CA VAL A 307 0.18 -0.50 16.43
C VAL A 307 0.97 -0.42 15.12
N PHE A 308 2.19 -0.96 15.06
CA PHE A 308 3.01 -0.95 13.86
C PHE A 308 2.35 -1.71 12.70
N VAL A 309 1.86 -2.93 12.96
CA VAL A 309 1.17 -3.76 11.94
C VAL A 309 -0.10 -3.08 11.44
N LEU A 310 -0.88 -2.47 12.34
CA LEU A 310 -2.05 -1.69 11.95
C LEU A 310 -1.67 -0.46 11.14
N ALA A 311 -0.64 0.29 11.56
CA ALA A 311 -0.20 1.52 10.90
C ALA A 311 0.29 1.29 9.47
N ILE A 312 1.09 0.22 9.24
CA ILE A 312 1.66 -0.06 7.91
C ILE A 312 0.60 -0.42 6.86
N GLY A 313 -0.50 -1.05 7.29
CA GLY A 313 -1.65 -1.39 6.43
C GLY A 313 -2.70 -0.27 6.31
N TYR A 314 -2.52 0.84 7.03
CA TYR A 314 -3.54 1.88 7.10
C TYR A 314 -3.62 2.70 5.81
N PHE A 315 -4.85 2.98 5.32
CA PHE A 315 -5.01 3.77 4.09
C PHE A 315 -6.11 4.83 4.14
N ILE A 316 -7.15 4.64 4.95
CA ILE A 316 -8.32 5.54 4.96
C ILE A 316 -7.93 6.93 5.47
N THR A 317 -7.38 6.99 6.68
CA THR A 317 -6.98 8.26 7.30
C THR A 317 -5.86 8.97 6.52
N PRO A 318 -4.76 8.30 6.10
CA PRO A 318 -3.75 8.91 5.23
C PRO A 318 -4.32 9.47 3.93
N LYS A 319 -5.29 8.79 3.33
CA LYS A 319 -5.94 9.25 2.09
C LYS A 319 -6.76 10.51 2.31
N LEU A 320 -7.42 10.66 3.45
CA LEU A 320 -8.32 11.79 3.74
C LEU A 320 -7.58 12.99 4.34
N VAL A 321 -6.71 12.76 5.32
CA VAL A 321 -6.01 13.83 6.06
C VAL A 321 -4.67 14.18 5.43
N GLY A 322 -4.00 13.21 4.81
CA GLY A 322 -2.63 13.37 4.32
C GLY A 322 -2.49 14.02 2.95
N GLY A 323 -3.58 14.19 2.19
CA GLY A 323 -3.53 14.81 0.87
C GLY A 323 -2.62 14.05 -0.12
N LYS A 324 -1.90 14.81 -0.96
CA LYS A 324 -0.95 14.21 -1.93
C LYS A 324 0.27 13.63 -1.23
N ASP A 325 0.78 14.34 -0.22
CA ASP A 325 2.02 13.99 0.48
C ASP A 325 1.82 12.98 1.60
N GLY A 326 0.60 12.78 2.08
CA GLY A 326 0.28 11.79 3.12
C GLY A 326 -0.03 10.38 2.62
N LYS A 327 0.04 10.12 1.31
CA LYS A 327 -0.28 8.80 0.76
C LYS A 327 0.71 7.73 1.23
N LEU A 328 0.20 6.62 1.73
CA LEU A 328 0.94 5.42 2.10
C LEU A 328 0.69 4.30 1.07
N ILE A 329 1.44 3.20 1.19
CA ILE A 329 1.34 2.08 0.24
C ILE A 329 -0.08 1.49 0.18
N GLY A 330 -0.78 1.43 1.29
CA GLY A 330 -2.19 1.02 1.34
C GLY A 330 -3.11 1.86 0.47
N SER A 331 -2.82 3.15 0.29
CA SER A 331 -3.57 4.03 -0.62
C SER A 331 -3.37 3.66 -2.09
N TRP A 332 -2.17 3.20 -2.48
CA TRP A 332 -1.87 2.72 -3.82
C TRP A 332 -2.53 1.36 -4.09
N ILE A 333 -2.50 0.45 -3.12
CA ILE A 333 -3.21 -0.83 -3.20
C ILE A 333 -4.71 -0.57 -3.45
N ALA A 334 -5.33 0.30 -2.65
CA ALA A 334 -6.73 0.67 -2.82
C ALA A 334 -7.02 1.38 -4.15
N TYR A 335 -6.10 2.20 -4.65
CA TYR A 335 -6.21 2.87 -5.94
C TYR A 335 -6.17 1.86 -7.10
N HIS A 336 -5.23 0.91 -7.08
CA HIS A 336 -5.14 -0.12 -8.11
C HIS A 336 -6.32 -1.10 -8.06
N LEU A 337 -6.85 -1.37 -6.88
CA LEU A 337 -8.02 -2.23 -6.72
C LEU A 337 -9.30 -1.58 -7.27
N LYS A 338 -9.51 -0.28 -6.99
CA LYS A 338 -10.82 0.38 -7.22
C LYS A 338 -10.86 1.26 -8.48
N THR A 339 -9.73 1.89 -8.82
CA THR A 339 -9.70 2.91 -9.88
C THR A 339 -9.08 2.39 -11.16
N THR A 340 -7.90 1.80 -11.06
CA THR A 340 -7.20 1.31 -12.26
C THR A 340 -7.58 -0.12 -12.62
N LEU A 341 -8.12 -0.88 -11.66
CA LEU A 341 -8.44 -2.31 -11.80
C LEU A 341 -7.22 -3.17 -12.21
N ASN A 342 -6.01 -2.71 -11.85
CA ASN A 342 -4.77 -3.47 -12.05
C ASN A 342 -4.59 -4.48 -10.91
N TRP A 343 -5.30 -5.60 -11.01
CA TRP A 343 -5.33 -6.63 -9.98
C TRP A 343 -3.97 -7.26 -9.71
N GLY A 344 -3.15 -7.46 -10.76
CA GLY A 344 -1.80 -8.02 -10.64
C GLY A 344 -0.89 -7.13 -9.80
N LEU A 345 -0.82 -5.82 -10.11
CA LEU A 345 -0.01 -4.87 -9.35
C LEU A 345 -0.56 -4.67 -7.93
N CYS A 346 -1.88 -4.60 -7.77
CA CYS A 346 -2.52 -4.55 -6.46
C CYS A 346 -2.11 -5.77 -5.60
N ALA A 347 -2.15 -6.96 -6.19
CA ALA A 347 -1.78 -8.21 -5.53
C ALA A 347 -0.28 -8.27 -5.20
N ALA A 348 0.60 -7.82 -6.11
CA ALA A 348 2.04 -7.76 -5.86
C ALA A 348 2.40 -6.79 -4.73
N LEU A 349 1.81 -5.58 -4.73
CA LEU A 349 1.97 -4.62 -3.62
C LEU A 349 1.48 -5.21 -2.29
N GLY A 350 0.33 -5.90 -2.30
CA GLY A 350 -0.20 -6.59 -1.12
C GLY A 350 0.69 -7.74 -0.64
N ALA A 351 1.26 -8.52 -1.56
CA ALA A 351 2.17 -9.60 -1.24
C ALA A 351 3.48 -9.09 -0.63
N ILE A 352 4.06 -8.02 -1.18
CA ILE A 352 5.25 -7.36 -0.60
C ILE A 352 4.92 -6.82 0.80
N LEU A 353 3.75 -6.17 0.97
CA LEU A 353 3.32 -5.65 2.27
C LEU A 353 3.20 -6.77 3.31
N LEU A 354 2.59 -7.91 2.93
CA LEU A 354 2.51 -9.09 3.79
C LEU A 354 3.90 -9.63 4.13
N GLY A 355 4.80 -9.72 3.15
CA GLY A 355 6.19 -10.14 3.36
C GLY A 355 6.92 -9.24 4.36
N VAL A 356 6.80 -7.92 4.20
CA VAL A 356 7.37 -6.93 5.11
C VAL A 356 6.81 -7.11 6.52
N MET A 357 5.48 -7.27 6.67
CA MET A 357 4.86 -7.52 7.99
C MET A 357 5.39 -8.81 8.64
N LEU A 358 5.54 -9.91 7.87
CA LEU A 358 6.05 -11.19 8.38
C LEU A 358 7.51 -11.08 8.82
N ILE A 359 8.34 -10.36 8.06
CA ILE A 359 9.75 -10.10 8.40
C ILE A 359 9.83 -9.30 9.70
N PHE A 360 9.04 -8.24 9.84
CA PHE A 360 8.99 -7.45 11.07
C PHE A 360 8.48 -8.27 12.26
N TYR A 361 7.46 -9.10 12.08
CA TYR A 361 6.96 -10.00 13.09
C TYR A 361 8.05 -11.00 13.56
N TRP A 362 8.74 -11.63 12.59
CA TRP A 362 9.84 -12.56 12.89
C TRP A 362 10.99 -11.89 13.62
N LEU A 363 11.42 -10.72 13.15
CA LEU A 363 12.49 -9.93 13.78
C LEU A 363 12.12 -9.53 15.20
N TYR A 364 10.88 -9.07 15.36
CA TYR A 364 10.31 -8.72 16.66
C TYR A 364 10.32 -9.91 17.62
N ASN A 365 9.82 -11.07 17.19
CA ASN A 365 9.79 -12.28 18.02
C ASN A 365 11.20 -12.71 18.43
N LYS A 366 12.19 -12.58 17.55
CA LYS A 366 13.60 -12.89 17.84
C LYS A 366 14.23 -11.93 18.85
N ILE A 367 13.88 -10.63 18.81
CA ILE A 367 14.46 -9.61 19.69
C ILE A 367 13.79 -9.65 21.08
N VAL A 368 12.47 -9.74 21.13
CA VAL A 368 11.69 -9.65 22.36
C VAL A 368 11.58 -11.01 23.07
N GLY A 369 11.73 -12.11 22.33
CA GLY A 369 11.73 -13.46 22.89
C GLY A 369 10.40 -13.82 23.55
N ILE A 370 9.29 -13.67 22.84
CA ILE A 370 7.93 -13.98 23.35
C ILE A 370 7.86 -15.40 23.89
N ASP A 371 8.62 -16.35 23.31
CA ASP A 371 8.70 -17.72 23.78
C ASP A 371 9.39 -17.88 25.15
N ASN A 372 10.11 -16.87 25.62
CA ASN A 372 10.76 -16.86 26.95
C ASN A 372 9.88 -16.24 28.06
N ILE A 373 8.74 -15.64 27.67
CA ILE A 373 7.75 -15.16 28.66
C ILE A 373 6.84 -16.33 29.00
N LYS A 374 7.40 -17.30 29.74
CA LYS A 374 6.57 -18.25 30.49
C LYS A 374 5.85 -17.44 31.54
N LEU A 375 4.57 -17.20 31.30
CA LEU A 375 3.63 -16.79 32.35
C LEU A 375 3.65 -17.93 33.38
N GLY A 376 4.43 -17.77 34.45
CA GLY A 376 4.45 -18.66 35.58
C GLY A 376 3.12 -18.63 36.32
#